data_110c2385f741defb6f58ba163a3f9c88
#
_entry.id   110c2385f741defb6f58ba163a3f9c88
#
_cell.length_a   1.000
_cell.length_b   1.000
_cell.length_c   1.000
_cell.angle_alpha   90.00
_cell.angle_beta   90.00
_cell.angle_gamma   90.00
#
_symmetry.space_group_name_H-M   'P 1'
#
loop_
_entity.id
_entity.type
_entity.pdbx_description
1 polymer ?
#
loop_
_entity_poly.entity_id
_entity_poly.type
_entity_poly.pdbx_seq_one_letter_code
_entity_poly.pdbx_strand_id
1 'polypeptide(L)'
;GEVLYESPGFFRPLMLVRRGIIARALMDPLHADPLLVSLSGPRALCGSCETLYVQDRMVRRHWCMTSVDVHVVNADLLLRICDQNPLWQRELSNYSAICALSDRLGMLVTHATSLEERLGVLMIASSLSTDSEFLERFRDPSVEWVPLPVLPSMHVAKVLLSANRAKIRGVLQRWLQEDTVRWRSHKILLSRPRFAAFWNRVEPVLRTVAATEPGFPIKMPVRDLELPSEL
;
A
#
# COMPACT_ATOMS: atom_id res chain seq x y z
N GLY A 1 7.53 9.97 8.98
CA GLY A 1 8.02 9.37 7.86
C GLY A 1 9.53 9.51 7.56
N GLU A 2 10.30 8.55 8.04
CA GLU A 2 11.69 8.43 7.60
C GLU A 2 11.74 7.93 6.15
N VAL A 3 12.62 8.48 5.33
CA VAL A 3 12.88 7.97 3.97
C VAL A 3 13.85 6.80 4.11
N LEU A 4 13.39 5.62 3.70
CA LEU A 4 14.21 4.40 3.71
C LEU A 4 15.10 4.30 2.49
N TYR A 5 14.58 4.72 1.36
CA TYR A 5 15.23 4.57 0.08
C TYR A 5 14.69 5.56 -0.94
N GLU A 6 15.58 6.08 -1.76
CA GLU A 6 15.27 6.93 -2.91
C GLU A 6 16.09 6.50 -4.11
N SER A 7 15.43 6.24 -5.25
CA SER A 7 16.09 5.97 -6.53
C SER A 7 16.09 7.22 -7.41
N PRO A 8 16.97 7.35 -8.40
CA PRO A 8 18.00 6.38 -8.78
C PRO A 8 19.19 6.40 -7.84
N GLY A 9 19.67 5.24 -7.46
CA GLY A 9 20.84 5.07 -6.62
C GLY A 9 21.64 3.83 -7.05
N PHE A 10 22.91 3.76 -6.66
CA PHE A 10 23.75 2.59 -6.93
C PHE A 10 23.29 1.35 -6.17
N PHE A 11 22.70 1.57 -4.99
CA PHE A 11 22.15 0.50 -4.18
C PHE A 11 20.72 0.20 -4.59
N ARG A 12 20.42 -1.08 -4.85
CA ARG A 12 19.08 -1.58 -5.18
C ARG A 12 18.58 -2.46 -4.05
N PRO A 13 18.06 -1.89 -2.98
CA PRO A 13 17.58 -2.68 -1.87
C PRO A 13 16.30 -3.42 -2.29
N LEU A 14 16.29 -4.72 -2.01
CA LEU A 14 15.08 -5.52 -1.99
C LEU A 14 14.80 -5.82 -0.53
N MET A 15 13.61 -5.48 -0.05
CA MET A 15 13.27 -5.54 1.36
C MET A 15 11.98 -6.32 1.56
N LEU A 16 12.03 -7.34 2.40
CA LEU A 16 10.84 -8.02 2.89
C LEU A 16 10.34 -7.33 4.15
N VAL A 17 9.14 -6.78 4.12
CA VAL A 17 8.53 -6.11 5.28
C VAL A 17 8.08 -7.17 6.29
N ARG A 18 8.68 -7.17 7.48
CA ARG A 18 8.26 -8.03 8.60
C ARG A 18 7.15 -7.38 9.41
N ARG A 19 7.29 -6.09 9.64
CA ARG A 19 6.35 -5.32 10.47
C ARG A 19 6.26 -3.89 9.97
N GLY A 20 5.09 -3.29 10.11
CA GLY A 20 4.84 -1.89 9.76
C GLY A 20 4.40 -1.72 8.31
N ILE A 21 4.32 -0.46 7.88
CA ILE A 21 3.89 -0.06 6.54
C ILE A 21 4.92 0.88 5.92
N ILE A 22 5.25 0.61 4.68
CA ILE A 22 6.07 1.44 3.82
C ILE A 22 5.18 2.01 2.73
N ALA A 23 5.20 3.33 2.55
CA ALA A 23 4.63 3.97 1.37
C ALA A 23 5.73 4.10 0.31
N ARG A 24 5.39 3.73 -0.92
CA ARG A 24 6.20 3.96 -2.10
C ARG A 24 5.52 4.98 -2.97
N ALA A 25 6.24 5.97 -3.43
CA ALA A 25 5.76 6.90 -4.43
C ALA A 25 6.69 6.94 -5.64
N LEU A 26 6.07 6.94 -6.81
CA LEU A 26 6.69 7.36 -8.04
C LEU A 26 6.65 8.88 -8.07
N MET A 27 7.80 9.53 -8.21
CA MET A 27 7.92 10.97 -8.12
C MET A 27 7.93 11.60 -9.51
N ASP A 28 7.28 12.74 -9.65
CA ASP A 28 7.47 13.61 -10.81
C ASP A 28 8.91 14.18 -10.76
N PRO A 29 9.73 13.93 -11.80
CA PRO A 29 11.10 14.40 -11.82
C PRO A 29 11.22 15.93 -11.90
N LEU A 30 10.15 16.61 -12.32
CA LEU A 30 10.13 18.07 -12.50
C LEU A 30 9.59 18.80 -11.27
N HIS A 31 8.62 18.26 -10.58
CA HIS A 31 7.88 18.95 -9.54
C HIS A 31 8.04 18.34 -8.14
N ALA A 32 8.76 17.24 -8.00
CA ALA A 32 8.91 16.48 -6.76
C ALA A 32 7.57 16.05 -6.11
N ASP A 33 6.49 16.05 -6.88
CA ASP A 33 5.18 15.60 -6.45
C ASP A 33 4.98 14.11 -6.74
N PRO A 34 4.24 13.38 -5.90
CA PRO A 34 3.96 11.98 -6.15
C PRO A 34 2.96 11.82 -7.31
N LEU A 35 3.38 11.12 -8.37
CA LEU A 35 2.50 10.72 -9.47
C LEU A 35 1.67 9.49 -9.13
N LEU A 36 2.24 8.63 -8.30
CA LEU A 36 1.68 7.34 -7.94
C LEU A 36 2.10 7.01 -6.51
N VAL A 37 1.17 6.47 -5.75
CA VAL A 37 1.43 6.02 -4.38
C VAL A 37 0.96 4.59 -4.23
N SER A 38 1.78 3.75 -3.63
CA SER A 38 1.41 2.39 -3.22
C SER A 38 1.89 2.09 -1.80
N LEU A 39 1.31 1.08 -1.19
CA LEU A 39 1.59 0.71 0.19
C LEU A 39 2.08 -0.73 0.25
N SER A 40 3.11 -0.95 1.05
CA SER A 40 3.66 -2.27 1.34
C SER A 40 3.52 -2.55 2.83
N GLY A 41 2.69 -3.51 3.18
CA GLY A 41 2.51 -4.00 4.55
C GLY A 41 3.35 -5.25 4.84
N PRO A 42 3.12 -5.91 6.00
CA PRO A 42 3.83 -7.13 6.37
C PRO A 42 3.74 -8.21 5.30
N ARG A 43 4.86 -8.89 5.03
CA ARG A 43 5.09 -9.91 3.99
C ARG A 43 5.21 -9.35 2.57
N ALA A 44 5.19 -8.03 2.40
CA ALA A 44 5.44 -7.43 1.10
C ALA A 44 6.95 -7.35 0.80
N LEU A 45 7.32 -7.63 -0.43
CA LEU A 45 8.59 -7.18 -0.98
C LEU A 45 8.44 -5.74 -1.46
N CYS A 46 9.39 -4.90 -1.10
CA CYS A 46 9.44 -3.51 -1.56
C CYS A 46 10.87 -3.10 -1.95
N GLY A 47 11.03 -1.87 -2.39
CA GLY A 47 12.30 -1.40 -2.89
C GLY A 47 12.43 -1.63 -4.40
N SER A 48 13.47 -2.35 -4.82
CA SER A 48 13.78 -2.56 -6.24
C SER A 48 13.07 -3.78 -6.86
N CYS A 49 12.04 -4.32 -6.24
CA CYS A 49 11.36 -5.53 -6.75
C CYS A 49 10.81 -5.37 -8.17
N GLU A 50 10.40 -4.17 -8.56
CA GLU A 50 9.89 -3.89 -9.90
C GLU A 50 10.99 -3.76 -10.95
N THR A 51 12.20 -3.52 -10.52
CA THR A 51 13.37 -3.33 -11.39
C THR A 51 14.33 -4.51 -11.36
N LEU A 52 13.89 -5.67 -10.83
CA LEU A 52 14.72 -6.88 -10.82
C LEU A 52 15.15 -7.29 -12.23
N TYR A 53 14.22 -7.19 -13.19
CA TYR A 53 14.44 -7.59 -14.57
C TYR A 53 14.60 -6.41 -15.55
N VAL A 54 14.32 -5.18 -15.09
CA VAL A 54 14.31 -3.99 -15.95
C VAL A 54 15.11 -2.87 -15.31
N GLN A 55 15.95 -2.20 -16.08
CA GLN A 55 16.58 -0.95 -15.63
C GLN A 55 15.58 0.19 -15.80
N ASP A 56 15.13 0.73 -14.69
CA ASP A 56 14.22 1.85 -14.66
C ASP A 56 14.94 3.09 -14.05
N ARG A 57 14.75 4.23 -14.69
CA ARG A 57 15.31 5.52 -14.25
C ARG A 57 14.31 6.40 -13.49
N MET A 58 13.09 5.89 -13.28
CA MET A 58 12.08 6.65 -12.56
C MET A 58 12.47 6.86 -11.10
N VAL A 59 12.28 8.08 -10.62
CA VAL A 59 12.55 8.41 -9.22
C VAL A 59 11.46 7.80 -8.34
N ARG A 60 11.86 6.92 -7.45
CA ARG A 60 10.98 6.31 -6.43
C ARG A 60 11.47 6.67 -5.05
N ARG A 61 10.54 6.99 -4.19
CA ARG A 61 10.82 7.27 -2.79
C ARG A 61 9.99 6.37 -1.89
N HIS A 62 10.65 5.78 -0.92
CA HIS A 62 10.02 4.88 0.06
C HIS A 62 10.09 5.51 1.45
N TRP A 63 8.93 5.66 2.10
CA TRP A 63 8.81 6.21 3.45
C TRP A 63 8.23 5.21 4.42
N CYS A 64 8.72 5.25 5.66
CA CYS A 64 8.07 4.59 6.77
C CYS A 64 6.77 5.32 7.15
N MET A 65 5.63 4.70 6.99
CA MET A 65 4.36 5.21 7.52
C MET A 65 4.21 4.94 9.01
N THR A 66 4.79 3.87 9.47
CA THR A 66 4.82 3.42 10.88
C THR A 66 6.25 3.11 11.29
N SER A 67 6.46 2.59 12.51
CA SER A 67 7.68 1.87 12.84
C SER A 67 7.75 0.62 11.95
N VAL A 68 8.89 0.40 11.29
CA VAL A 68 9.07 -0.63 10.27
C VAL A 68 10.25 -1.53 10.65
N ASP A 69 10.05 -2.83 10.47
CA ASP A 69 11.10 -3.84 10.52
C ASP A 69 11.15 -4.56 9.16
N VAL A 70 12.34 -4.60 8.55
CA VAL A 70 12.55 -5.19 7.23
C VAL A 70 13.73 -6.15 7.23
N HIS A 71 13.62 -7.22 6.44
CA HIS A 71 14.77 -7.99 6.00
C HIS A 71 15.26 -7.48 4.66
N VAL A 72 16.53 -7.20 4.57
CA VAL A 72 17.19 -6.91 3.28
C VAL A 72 17.45 -8.24 2.58
N VAL A 73 16.90 -8.38 1.38
CA VAL A 73 17.02 -9.58 0.54
C VAL A 73 18.09 -9.34 -0.51
N ASN A 74 18.94 -10.35 -0.72
CA ASN A 74 19.90 -10.33 -1.83
C ASN A 74 19.17 -10.61 -3.15
N ALA A 75 19.07 -9.58 -3.99
CA ALA A 75 18.33 -9.65 -5.27
C ALA A 75 18.93 -10.69 -6.23
N ASP A 76 20.26 -10.78 -6.31
CA ASP A 76 20.93 -11.73 -7.22
C ASP A 76 20.73 -13.18 -6.77
N LEU A 77 20.70 -13.40 -5.44
CA LEU A 77 20.40 -14.72 -4.89
C LEU A 77 18.95 -15.11 -5.16
N LEU A 78 18.00 -14.18 -4.94
CA LEU A 78 16.59 -14.41 -5.25
C LEU A 78 16.38 -14.77 -6.73
N LEU A 79 17.01 -14.03 -7.65
CA LEU A 79 16.91 -14.31 -9.09
C LEU A 79 17.47 -15.68 -9.43
N ARG A 80 18.62 -16.07 -8.88
CA ARG A 80 19.18 -17.41 -9.11
C ARG A 80 18.26 -18.53 -8.61
N ILE A 81 17.60 -18.33 -7.47
CA ILE A 81 16.61 -19.27 -6.94
C ILE A 81 15.43 -19.39 -7.91
N CYS A 82 14.92 -18.25 -8.40
CA CYS A 82 13.82 -18.24 -9.36
C CYS A 82 14.20 -18.93 -10.68
N ASP A 83 15.42 -18.72 -11.19
CA ASP A 83 15.91 -19.36 -12.41
C ASP A 83 16.01 -20.87 -12.29
N GLN A 84 16.30 -21.38 -11.10
CA GLN A 84 16.41 -22.82 -10.80
C GLN A 84 15.07 -23.47 -10.42
N ASN A 85 14.06 -22.68 -10.06
CA ASN A 85 12.79 -23.19 -9.59
C ASN A 85 11.60 -22.46 -10.23
N PRO A 86 10.92 -23.10 -11.22
CA PRO A 86 9.79 -22.50 -11.92
C PRO A 86 8.62 -22.08 -11.00
N LEU A 87 8.46 -22.75 -9.85
CA LEU A 87 7.43 -22.39 -8.88
C LEU A 87 7.71 -21.00 -8.29
N TRP A 88 8.95 -20.76 -7.87
CA TRP A 88 9.37 -19.46 -7.33
C TRP A 88 9.28 -18.35 -8.39
N GLN A 89 9.65 -18.66 -9.62
CA GLN A 89 9.51 -17.69 -10.73
C GLN A 89 8.03 -17.32 -10.94
N ARG A 90 7.12 -18.29 -10.89
CA ARG A 90 5.68 -18.04 -10.99
C ARG A 90 5.19 -17.18 -9.82
N GLU A 91 5.59 -17.49 -8.58
CA GLU A 91 5.19 -16.72 -7.40
C GLU A 91 5.73 -15.27 -7.45
N LEU A 92 6.96 -15.06 -7.90
CA LEU A 92 7.51 -13.72 -8.10
C LEU A 92 6.76 -12.95 -9.20
N SER A 93 6.34 -13.63 -10.27
CA SER A 93 5.52 -13.03 -11.33
C SER A 93 4.12 -12.65 -10.81
N ASN A 94 3.47 -13.52 -10.05
CA ASN A 94 2.21 -13.24 -9.38
C ASN A 94 2.34 -12.05 -8.44
N TYR A 95 3.41 -12.00 -7.66
CA TYR A 95 3.70 -10.89 -6.78
C TYR A 95 3.84 -9.56 -7.56
N SER A 96 4.53 -9.58 -8.70
CA SER A 96 4.66 -8.38 -9.56
C SER A 96 3.31 -7.89 -10.07
N ALA A 97 2.38 -8.81 -10.39
CA ALA A 97 1.01 -8.46 -10.76
C ALA A 97 0.25 -7.79 -9.59
N ILE A 98 0.47 -8.25 -8.36
CA ILE A 98 -0.10 -7.64 -7.15
C ILE A 98 0.47 -6.24 -6.91
N CYS A 99 1.77 -6.05 -7.13
CA CYS A 99 2.37 -4.72 -7.07
C CYS A 99 1.72 -3.76 -8.09
N ALA A 100 1.45 -4.22 -9.31
CA ALA A 100 0.74 -3.43 -10.31
C ALA A 100 -0.69 -3.07 -9.87
N LEU A 101 -1.38 -3.93 -9.14
CA LEU A 101 -2.68 -3.60 -8.53
C LEU A 101 -2.54 -2.53 -7.45
N SER A 102 -1.57 -2.67 -6.57
CA SER A 102 -1.27 -1.65 -5.55
C SER A 102 -1.00 -0.28 -6.19
N ASP A 103 -0.31 -0.27 -7.34
CA ASP A 103 -0.06 0.95 -8.10
C ASP A 103 -1.35 1.56 -8.65
N ARG A 104 -2.28 0.75 -9.16
CA ARG A 104 -3.60 1.26 -9.61
C ARG A 104 -4.38 1.88 -8.45
N LEU A 105 -4.38 1.26 -7.27
CA LEU A 105 -4.96 1.86 -6.07
C LEU A 105 -4.26 3.17 -5.69
N GLY A 106 -2.94 3.20 -5.80
CA GLY A 106 -2.16 4.42 -5.60
C GLY A 106 -2.53 5.54 -6.58
N MET A 107 -2.80 5.22 -7.85
CA MET A 107 -3.29 6.19 -8.83
C MET A 107 -4.63 6.80 -8.41
N LEU A 108 -5.54 6.01 -7.85
CA LEU A 108 -6.80 6.55 -7.33
C LEU A 108 -6.57 7.57 -6.21
N VAL A 109 -5.58 7.34 -5.35
CA VAL A 109 -5.22 8.29 -4.28
C VAL A 109 -4.71 9.61 -4.84
N THR A 110 -3.82 9.56 -5.83
CA THR A 110 -3.18 10.78 -6.37
C THR A 110 -4.06 11.55 -7.36
N HIS A 111 -4.94 10.85 -8.08
CA HIS A 111 -5.75 11.43 -9.15
C HIS A 111 -7.24 11.58 -8.83
N ALA A 112 -7.67 11.28 -7.60
CA ALA A 112 -9.03 11.59 -7.16
C ALA A 112 -9.27 13.13 -7.18
N THR A 113 -10.48 13.53 -7.52
CA THR A 113 -10.81 14.93 -7.77
C THR A 113 -10.77 15.80 -6.53
N SER A 114 -11.14 15.28 -5.38
CA SER A 114 -11.18 16.00 -4.10
C SER A 114 -10.15 15.46 -3.09
N LEU A 115 -9.71 16.34 -2.17
CA LEU A 115 -8.87 15.92 -1.07
C LEU A 115 -9.56 14.89 -0.17
N GLU A 116 -10.86 15.02 0.00
CA GLU A 116 -11.68 14.11 0.81
C GLU A 116 -11.68 12.70 0.21
N GLU A 117 -11.88 12.58 -1.09
CA GLU A 117 -11.80 11.31 -1.80
C GLU A 117 -10.40 10.70 -1.70
N ARG A 118 -9.35 11.49 -1.93
CA ARG A 118 -7.96 11.03 -1.80
C ARG A 118 -7.68 10.49 -0.40
N LEU A 119 -8.13 11.19 0.64
CA LEU A 119 -7.95 10.76 2.01
C LEU A 119 -8.74 9.46 2.31
N GLY A 120 -9.99 9.36 1.84
CA GLY A 120 -10.81 8.16 1.99
C GLY A 120 -10.19 6.93 1.32
N VAL A 121 -9.74 7.08 0.06
CA VAL A 121 -9.06 6.00 -0.66
C VAL A 121 -7.73 5.63 0.01
N LEU A 122 -6.95 6.59 0.50
CA LEU A 122 -5.72 6.31 1.23
C LEU A 122 -5.99 5.50 2.51
N MET A 123 -7.04 5.82 3.26
CA MET A 123 -7.42 5.05 4.45
C MET A 123 -7.82 3.61 4.11
N ILE A 124 -8.62 3.42 3.06
CA ILE A 124 -9.00 2.08 2.58
C ILE A 124 -7.74 1.32 2.12
N ALA A 125 -6.90 1.92 1.28
CA ALA A 125 -5.68 1.28 0.79
C ALA A 125 -4.73 0.89 1.93
N SER A 126 -4.56 1.76 2.95
CA SER A 126 -3.78 1.46 4.15
C SER A 126 -4.34 0.26 4.90
N SER A 127 -5.67 0.18 5.03
CA SER A 127 -6.34 -0.93 5.70
C SER A 127 -6.18 -2.25 4.95
N LEU A 128 -6.38 -2.23 3.63
CA LEU A 128 -6.20 -3.41 2.78
C LEU A 128 -4.76 -3.95 2.83
N SER A 129 -3.78 -3.06 2.95
CA SER A 129 -2.36 -3.44 3.00
C SER A 129 -1.93 -4.03 4.34
N THR A 130 -2.69 -3.82 5.41
CA THR A 130 -2.28 -4.17 6.77
C THR A 130 -3.18 -5.15 7.49
N ASP A 131 -4.41 -5.27 7.04
CA ASP A 131 -5.44 -6.08 7.70
C ASP A 131 -6.09 -7.02 6.68
N SER A 132 -5.75 -8.30 6.80
CA SER A 132 -6.27 -9.32 5.89
C SER A 132 -7.78 -9.54 5.98
N GLU A 133 -8.41 -9.16 7.09
CA GLU A 133 -9.84 -9.30 7.32
C GLU A 133 -10.61 -8.02 6.99
N PHE A 134 -9.91 -6.93 6.69
CA PHE A 134 -10.56 -5.64 6.41
C PHE A 134 -11.60 -5.77 5.29
N LEU A 135 -11.27 -6.47 4.22
CA LEU A 135 -12.15 -6.64 3.07
C LEU A 135 -13.45 -7.35 3.43
N GLU A 136 -13.35 -8.43 4.20
CA GLU A 136 -14.51 -9.21 4.66
C GLU A 136 -15.41 -8.34 5.56
N ARG A 137 -14.80 -7.69 6.55
CA ARG A 137 -15.54 -6.79 7.45
C ARG A 137 -16.16 -5.60 6.71
N PHE A 138 -15.47 -5.04 5.73
CA PHE A 138 -15.98 -3.90 4.98
C PHE A 138 -17.14 -4.28 4.04
N ARG A 139 -17.16 -5.51 3.53
CA ARG A 139 -18.24 -6.05 2.70
C ARG A 139 -19.45 -6.52 3.49
N ASP A 140 -19.27 -6.86 4.75
CA ASP A 140 -20.37 -7.35 5.61
C ASP A 140 -21.34 -6.19 5.94
N PRO A 141 -22.61 -6.27 5.46
CA PRO A 141 -23.60 -5.22 5.72
C PRO A 141 -23.98 -5.09 7.20
N SER A 142 -23.74 -6.11 8.00
CA SER A 142 -24.00 -6.09 9.46
C SER A 142 -22.97 -5.28 10.23
N VAL A 143 -21.78 -5.04 9.65
CA VAL A 143 -20.71 -4.26 10.26
C VAL A 143 -20.91 -2.77 9.95
N GLU A 144 -21.25 -1.99 10.94
CA GLU A 144 -21.39 -0.54 10.80
C GLU A 144 -20.05 0.20 10.87
N TRP A 145 -19.15 -0.26 11.75
CA TRP A 145 -17.88 0.41 12.05
C TRP A 145 -16.70 -0.52 11.82
N VAL A 146 -15.78 -0.11 10.95
CA VAL A 146 -14.59 -0.88 10.62
C VAL A 146 -13.36 -0.19 11.20
N PRO A 147 -12.52 -0.90 12.00
CA PRO A 147 -11.32 -0.31 12.56
C PRO A 147 -10.29 -0.02 11.47
N LEU A 148 -9.73 1.19 11.50
CA LEU A 148 -8.56 1.56 10.72
C LEU A 148 -7.31 1.10 11.48
N PRO A 149 -6.56 0.13 10.96
CA PRO A 149 -5.41 -0.43 11.67
C PRO A 149 -4.26 0.57 11.82
N VAL A 150 -4.10 1.46 10.86
CA VAL A 150 -3.02 2.46 10.86
C VAL A 150 -3.48 3.76 10.21
N LEU A 151 -3.21 4.86 10.89
CA LEU A 151 -3.32 6.20 10.30
C LEU A 151 -1.92 6.67 9.87
N PRO A 152 -1.72 7.10 8.62
CA PRO A 152 -0.46 7.69 8.21
C PRO A 152 -0.16 8.95 9.05
N SER A 153 1.11 9.14 9.42
CA SER A 153 1.50 10.38 10.08
C SER A 153 1.09 11.58 9.23
N MET A 154 0.78 12.71 9.86
CA MET A 154 0.38 13.93 9.15
C MET A 154 1.46 14.41 8.15
N HIS A 155 2.73 14.11 8.43
CA HIS A 155 3.83 14.42 7.50
C HIS A 155 3.74 13.58 6.23
N VAL A 156 3.54 12.28 6.38
CA VAL A 156 3.38 11.34 5.26
C VAL A 156 2.10 11.66 4.48
N ALA A 157 0.97 11.82 5.17
CA ALA A 157 -0.29 12.17 4.52
C ALA A 157 -0.21 13.46 3.69
N LYS A 158 0.50 14.48 4.19
CA LYS A 158 0.74 15.72 3.45
C LYS A 158 1.40 15.45 2.09
N VAL A 159 2.43 14.63 2.07
CA VAL A 159 3.17 14.30 0.85
C VAL A 159 2.30 13.45 -0.08
N LEU A 160 1.75 12.34 0.43
CA LEU A 160 0.97 11.39 -0.38
C LEU A 160 -0.30 12.02 -0.98
N LEU A 161 -0.92 12.97 -0.28
CA LEU A 161 -2.15 13.62 -0.73
C LEU A 161 -1.89 14.95 -1.46
N SER A 162 -0.64 15.38 -1.60
CA SER A 162 -0.28 16.69 -2.15
C SER A 162 -1.12 17.82 -1.54
N ALA A 163 -1.26 17.83 -0.21
CA ALA A 163 -2.13 18.75 0.50
C ALA A 163 -1.47 19.28 1.79
N ASN A 164 -1.80 20.50 2.18
CA ASN A 164 -1.30 21.03 3.43
C ASN A 164 -2.01 20.45 4.67
N ARG A 165 -1.34 20.50 5.82
CA ARG A 165 -1.84 19.93 7.08
C ARG A 165 -3.19 20.50 7.51
N ALA A 166 -3.44 21.79 7.29
CA ALA A 166 -4.67 22.45 7.69
C ALA A 166 -5.87 21.88 6.91
N LYS A 167 -5.73 21.70 5.60
CA LYS A 167 -6.77 21.12 4.76
C LYS A 167 -7.07 19.67 5.16
N ILE A 168 -6.05 18.85 5.41
CA ILE A 168 -6.23 17.45 5.86
C ILE A 168 -6.95 17.42 7.21
N ARG A 169 -6.52 18.26 8.17
CA ARG A 169 -7.17 18.37 9.48
C ARG A 169 -8.63 18.81 9.35
N GLY A 170 -8.92 19.76 8.46
CA GLY A 170 -10.29 20.23 8.21
C GLY A 170 -11.20 19.10 7.74
N VAL A 171 -10.74 18.23 6.83
CA VAL A 171 -11.50 17.04 6.41
C VAL A 171 -11.73 16.08 7.58
N LEU A 172 -10.68 15.76 8.35
CA LEU A 172 -10.80 14.85 9.49
C LEU A 172 -11.72 15.39 10.57
N GLN A 173 -11.66 16.70 10.87
CA GLN A 173 -12.55 17.33 11.84
C GLN A 173 -14.01 17.29 11.40
N ARG A 174 -14.28 17.58 10.11
CA ARG A 174 -15.62 17.45 9.55
C ARG A 174 -16.13 16.01 9.65
N TRP A 175 -15.32 15.02 9.29
CA TRP A 175 -15.68 13.61 9.40
C TRP A 175 -15.97 13.16 10.83
N LEU A 176 -15.27 13.72 11.82
CA LEU A 176 -15.58 13.49 13.24
C LEU A 176 -16.92 14.11 13.63
N GLN A 177 -17.21 15.34 13.18
CA GLN A 177 -18.48 16.03 13.44
C GLN A 177 -19.67 15.34 12.77
N GLU A 178 -19.48 14.83 11.56
CA GLU A 178 -20.49 14.12 10.79
C GLU A 178 -20.59 12.64 11.14
N ASP A 179 -19.85 12.18 12.12
CA ASP A 179 -19.79 10.77 12.52
C ASP A 179 -19.41 9.82 11.37
N THR A 180 -18.56 10.30 10.47
CA THR A 180 -17.97 9.51 9.39
C THR A 180 -16.79 8.70 9.91
N VAL A 181 -16.08 9.23 10.89
CA VAL A 181 -15.03 8.54 11.65
C VAL A 181 -15.24 8.76 13.16
N ARG A 182 -14.82 7.79 13.97
CA ARG A 182 -14.84 7.86 15.43
C ARG A 182 -13.51 7.48 16.02
N TRP A 183 -13.14 8.11 17.14
CA TRP A 183 -12.05 7.66 17.99
C TRP A 183 -12.59 6.76 19.08
N ARG A 184 -12.07 5.56 19.19
CA ARG A 184 -12.38 4.64 20.27
C ARG A 184 -11.16 3.83 20.68
N SER A 185 -10.79 3.90 21.96
CA SER A 185 -9.67 3.09 22.51
C SER A 185 -8.39 3.20 21.69
N HIS A 186 -7.99 4.43 21.35
CA HIS A 186 -6.81 4.74 20.52
C HIS A 186 -6.85 4.23 19.07
N LYS A 187 -8.03 3.82 18.60
CA LYS A 187 -8.26 3.42 17.20
C LYS A 187 -9.22 4.37 16.52
N ILE A 188 -9.02 4.56 15.23
CA ILE A 188 -10.02 5.20 14.38
C ILE A 188 -10.95 4.12 13.85
N LEU A 189 -12.25 4.37 13.94
CA LEU A 189 -13.29 3.56 13.32
C LEU A 189 -13.83 4.33 12.12
N LEU A 190 -13.96 3.65 10.99
CA LEU A 190 -14.55 4.17 9.77
C LEU A 190 -16.02 3.73 9.70
N SER A 191 -16.93 4.67 9.47
CA SER A 191 -18.32 4.34 9.18
C SER A 191 -18.42 3.66 7.81
N ARG A 192 -18.70 2.37 7.78
CA ARG A 192 -18.82 1.61 6.53
C ARG A 192 -19.81 2.25 5.53
N PRO A 193 -21.03 2.65 5.93
CA PRO A 193 -21.98 3.25 4.99
C PRO A 193 -21.46 4.56 4.38
N ARG A 194 -20.80 5.39 5.18
CA ARG A 194 -20.27 6.69 4.70
C ARG A 194 -19.03 6.54 3.84
N PHE A 195 -18.21 5.52 4.11
CA PHE A 195 -17.06 5.17 3.28
C PHE A 195 -17.42 4.39 2.01
N ALA A 196 -18.68 4.00 1.83
CA ALA A 196 -19.13 3.25 0.65
C ALA A 196 -18.82 3.99 -0.67
N ALA A 197 -18.92 5.33 -0.70
CA ALA A 197 -18.59 6.11 -1.88
C ALA A 197 -17.11 5.95 -2.29
N PHE A 198 -16.19 5.94 -1.32
CA PHE A 198 -14.76 5.71 -1.57
C PHE A 198 -14.51 4.25 -1.94
N TRP A 199 -15.19 3.33 -1.29
CA TRP A 199 -15.14 1.90 -1.60
C TRP A 199 -15.55 1.59 -3.03
N ASN A 200 -16.62 2.20 -3.52
CA ASN A 200 -17.11 2.03 -4.88
C ASN A 200 -16.08 2.43 -5.96
N ARG A 201 -15.07 3.21 -5.60
CA ARG A 201 -13.93 3.50 -6.49
C ARG A 201 -12.86 2.41 -6.46
N VAL A 202 -12.66 1.77 -5.32
CA VAL A 202 -11.62 0.75 -5.09
C VAL A 202 -12.09 -0.62 -5.57
N GLU A 203 -13.34 -0.98 -5.28
CA GLU A 203 -13.88 -2.31 -5.56
C GLU A 203 -13.83 -2.75 -7.03
N PRO A 204 -14.11 -1.90 -8.04
CA PRO A 204 -13.98 -2.30 -9.44
C PRO A 204 -12.55 -2.73 -9.81
N VAL A 205 -11.54 -2.05 -9.26
CA VAL A 205 -10.12 -2.42 -9.46
C VAL A 205 -9.84 -3.77 -8.86
N LEU A 206 -10.33 -4.04 -7.64
CA LEU A 206 -10.18 -5.32 -6.98
C LEU A 206 -10.89 -6.45 -7.73
N ARG A 207 -12.11 -6.19 -8.21
CA ARG A 207 -12.89 -7.18 -8.98
C ARG A 207 -12.22 -7.55 -10.30
N THR A 208 -11.59 -6.59 -10.98
CA THR A 208 -10.89 -6.84 -12.24
C THR A 208 -9.74 -7.84 -12.03
N VAL A 209 -9.08 -7.78 -10.90
CA VAL A 209 -7.99 -8.73 -10.58
C VAL A 209 -8.55 -10.05 -10.02
N ALA A 210 -9.59 -9.99 -9.19
CA ALA A 210 -10.24 -11.19 -8.65
C ALA A 210 -10.94 -12.04 -9.72
N ALA A 211 -11.34 -11.45 -10.85
CA ALA A 211 -11.93 -12.17 -11.96
C ALA A 211 -10.93 -13.10 -12.68
N THR A 212 -9.65 -12.87 -12.50
CA THR A 212 -8.58 -13.69 -13.10
C THR A 212 -8.12 -14.83 -12.18
N GLU A 213 -8.37 -14.72 -10.86
CA GLU A 213 -8.07 -15.81 -9.91
C GLU A 213 -9.13 -15.88 -8.80
N PRO A 214 -9.89 -16.99 -8.69
CA PRO A 214 -10.83 -17.19 -7.59
C PRO A 214 -10.05 -17.22 -6.27
N GLY A 215 -10.37 -16.29 -5.38
CA GLY A 215 -9.70 -16.18 -4.08
C GLY A 215 -8.49 -15.28 -4.08
N PHE A 216 -8.39 -14.35 -5.05
CA PHE A 216 -7.38 -13.29 -4.99
C PHE A 216 -7.50 -12.59 -3.63
N PRO A 217 -6.67 -12.99 -2.66
CA PRO A 217 -6.58 -12.25 -1.45
C PRO A 217 -5.72 -11.05 -1.79
N ILE A 218 -6.06 -9.92 -1.28
CA ILE A 218 -5.09 -8.86 -1.03
C ILE A 218 -4.05 -9.36 0.02
N LYS A 219 -4.08 -10.62 0.31
CA LYS A 219 -3.08 -11.38 1.06
C LYS A 219 -1.94 -11.62 0.10
N MET A 220 -0.86 -10.91 0.33
CA MET A 220 0.38 -11.07 -0.43
C MET A 220 0.70 -12.55 -0.56
N PRO A 221 1.04 -13.05 -1.75
CA PRO A 221 1.27 -14.49 -2.01
C PRO A 221 2.47 -15.08 -1.26
N VAL A 222 3.19 -14.28 -0.51
CA VAL A 222 4.34 -14.68 0.33
C VAL A 222 3.93 -15.50 1.57
N ARG A 223 2.65 -15.88 1.70
CA ARG A 223 2.16 -16.58 2.91
C ARG A 223 2.88 -17.90 3.19
N ASP A 224 3.36 -18.54 2.15
CA ASP A 224 3.93 -19.89 2.22
C ASP A 224 5.34 -19.97 1.62
N LEU A 225 5.98 -18.82 1.38
CA LEU A 225 7.39 -18.80 1.08
C LEU A 225 8.15 -19.06 2.39
N GLU A 226 8.38 -20.32 2.72
CA GLU A 226 9.50 -20.68 3.55
C GLU A 226 10.75 -20.21 2.82
N LEU A 227 11.24 -19.01 3.19
CA LEU A 227 12.51 -18.54 2.70
C LEU A 227 13.54 -19.60 3.09
N PRO A 228 14.35 -20.13 2.14
CA PRO A 228 15.46 -20.96 2.50
C PRO A 228 16.27 -20.28 3.59
N SER A 229 16.71 -21.05 4.58
CA SER A 229 17.50 -20.57 5.72
C SER A 229 18.79 -19.83 5.32
N GLU A 230 19.11 -19.85 4.03
CA GLU A 230 20.31 -19.25 3.40
C GLU A 230 20.05 -17.87 2.76
N LEU A 231 18.84 -17.31 2.85
CA LEU A 231 18.50 -15.92 2.50
C LEU A 231 18.59 -15.07 3.78
#